data_6a4bac8ef8ad3dc1d3f2b14d2c6fc7da
#
_entry.id   6a4bac8ef8ad3dc1d3f2b14d2c6fc7da
#
_cell.length_a   1.000
_cell.length_b   1.000
_cell.length_c   1.000
_cell.angle_alpha   90.00
_cell.angle_beta   90.00
_cell.angle_gamma   90.00
#
_symmetry.space_group_name_H-M   'P 1'
#
loop_
_entity.id
_entity.type
_entity.pdbx_description
1 polymer ?
#
loop_
_entity_poly.entity_id
_entity_poly.type
_entity_poly.pdbx_seq_one_letter_code
_entity_poly.pdbx_strand_id
1 'polypeptide(L)'
;MHWLDPAPFLRGTAWLDGDRPVRADPDDLERLPWDIAERAALPIGVRIEFTATPGTRAVELRYRAAVPEPGDPLRALRHCFALWQGTRLVGETCAAPAPEAVVTLPLPPRGGVFTVHLPEGQAPVPLALRALGGALSPAPARPRWLVHGDSITEGWWATRPAHSWPATAGRLLGLDPVNLGYAGGARGELPLAEHLARLPGEVITLAFGTNCWSRVPATADWLYATVRAFVGLVRRGHPSTPLLIVSPVLRPEAEHTRNALGATLTELRRAMERAGRDLAAEGDTHLHVLPGRPLLGPEHLADGLHPNDAGHARMARAVTHALKDLSVGNGPAGRRGSPLLERSRELGGGWAHGTAPFGGASPPAP
;
A
#
# COMPACT_ATOMS: atom_id res chain seq x y z
N MET A 1 30.39 -7.48 15.95
CA MET A 1 29.04 -7.51 15.35
C MET A 1 29.16 -7.01 13.92
N HIS A 2 28.69 -7.78 12.95
CA HIS A 2 28.84 -7.49 11.53
C HIS A 2 27.60 -6.77 11.00
N TRP A 3 27.78 -5.81 10.08
CA TRP A 3 26.70 -5.20 9.32
C TRP A 3 26.28 -6.13 8.18
N LEU A 4 24.98 -6.33 8.00
CA LEU A 4 24.36 -7.17 6.99
C LEU A 4 23.85 -6.29 5.85
N ASP A 5 23.91 -6.82 4.62
CA ASP A 5 23.26 -6.22 3.45
C ASP A 5 21.74 -6.16 3.68
N PRO A 6 21.07 -5.01 3.48
CA PRO A 6 19.64 -4.86 3.68
C PRO A 6 18.80 -5.55 2.61
N ALA A 7 19.32 -5.79 1.42
CA ALA A 7 18.55 -6.28 0.26
C ALA A 7 17.72 -7.56 0.56
N PRO A 8 18.23 -8.60 1.23
CA PRO A 8 17.44 -9.79 1.57
C PRO A 8 16.30 -9.54 2.55
N PHE A 9 16.34 -8.41 3.29
CA PHE A 9 15.36 -8.03 4.29
C PHE A 9 14.31 -7.06 3.79
N LEU A 10 14.50 -6.47 2.59
CA LEU A 10 13.54 -5.57 1.97
C LEU A 10 12.27 -6.31 1.55
N ARG A 11 11.12 -5.66 1.82
CA ARG A 11 9.79 -6.09 1.38
C ARG A 11 9.01 -4.89 0.84
N GLY A 12 8.02 -5.17 -0.02
CA GLY A 12 7.22 -4.10 -0.64
C GLY A 12 7.97 -3.35 -1.75
N THR A 13 9.12 -3.83 -2.18
CA THR A 13 9.93 -3.19 -3.23
C THR A 13 9.45 -3.63 -4.61
N ALA A 14 9.18 -2.66 -5.50
CA ALA A 14 8.87 -2.91 -6.91
C ALA A 14 10.17 -3.00 -7.73
N TRP A 15 10.95 -1.93 -7.78
CA TRP A 15 12.24 -1.82 -8.45
C TRP A 15 13.30 -1.23 -7.53
N LEU A 16 14.55 -1.33 -7.97
CA LEU A 16 15.69 -0.63 -7.39
C LEU A 16 16.33 0.26 -8.45
N ASP A 17 16.62 1.51 -8.08
CA ASP A 17 17.49 2.44 -8.79
C ASP A 17 18.79 2.55 -7.99
N GLY A 18 19.80 1.76 -8.38
CA GLY A 18 20.96 1.50 -7.54
C GLY A 18 20.56 0.79 -6.23
N ASP A 19 20.77 1.46 -5.09
CA ASP A 19 20.37 0.98 -3.76
C ASP A 19 19.00 1.52 -3.31
N ARG A 20 18.38 2.40 -4.10
CA ARG A 20 17.14 3.09 -3.75
C ARG A 20 15.92 2.31 -4.23
N PRO A 21 15.00 1.90 -3.34
CA PRO A 21 13.70 1.36 -3.72
C PRO A 21 12.85 2.43 -4.43
N VAL A 22 12.35 2.10 -5.61
CA VAL A 22 11.47 2.96 -6.42
C VAL A 22 10.23 2.20 -6.86
N ARG A 23 9.18 2.93 -7.26
CA ARG A 23 7.85 2.36 -7.53
C ARG A 23 7.47 2.34 -9.02
N ALA A 24 8.35 2.83 -9.89
CA ALA A 24 8.25 2.66 -11.33
C ALA A 24 9.58 2.13 -11.87
N ASP A 25 9.53 1.52 -13.04
CA ASP A 25 10.70 1.02 -13.73
C ASP A 25 11.64 2.20 -14.05
N PRO A 26 12.87 2.23 -13.50
CA PRO A 26 13.80 3.34 -13.72
C PRO A 26 14.20 3.52 -15.20
N ASP A 27 14.15 2.45 -15.98
CA ASP A 27 14.48 2.49 -17.41
C ASP A 27 13.30 2.95 -18.29
N ASP A 28 12.12 3.22 -17.70
CA ASP A 28 10.89 3.57 -18.43
C ASP A 28 10.20 4.85 -17.88
N LEU A 29 10.91 5.66 -17.11
CA LEU A 29 10.34 6.87 -16.46
C LEU A 29 9.90 7.93 -17.47
N GLU A 30 10.57 8.03 -18.62
CA GLU A 30 10.25 9.02 -19.66
C GLU A 30 8.84 8.86 -20.25
N ARG A 31 8.27 7.65 -20.19
CA ARG A 31 6.90 7.38 -20.67
C ARG A 31 5.83 7.76 -19.64
N LEU A 32 6.22 8.04 -18.39
CA LEU A 32 5.30 8.42 -17.32
C LEU A 32 5.06 9.93 -17.31
N PRO A 33 3.85 10.38 -16.95
CA PRO A 33 3.65 11.77 -16.58
C PRO A 33 4.64 12.18 -15.47
N TRP A 34 5.14 13.42 -15.55
CA TRP A 34 6.18 13.91 -14.62
C TRP A 34 5.77 13.80 -13.15
N ASP A 35 4.52 14.07 -12.82
CA ASP A 35 3.96 13.98 -11.46
C ASP A 35 3.96 12.54 -10.92
N ILE A 36 3.83 11.55 -11.79
CA ILE A 36 3.95 10.13 -11.44
C ILE A 36 5.41 9.73 -11.29
N ALA A 37 6.29 10.15 -12.21
CA ALA A 37 7.71 9.86 -12.14
C ALA A 37 8.34 10.41 -10.84
N GLU A 38 7.99 11.64 -10.46
CA GLU A 38 8.40 12.25 -9.19
C GLU A 38 7.91 11.42 -7.98
N ARG A 39 6.64 11.05 -7.95
CA ARG A 39 6.08 10.24 -6.86
C ARG A 39 6.65 8.83 -6.79
N ALA A 40 7.01 8.24 -7.93
CA ALA A 40 7.61 6.92 -8.01
C ALA A 40 8.97 6.82 -7.30
N ALA A 41 9.68 7.92 -7.15
CA ALA A 41 10.95 8.00 -6.42
C ALA A 41 10.82 7.81 -4.89
N LEU A 42 9.61 7.93 -4.32
CA LEU A 42 9.38 7.72 -2.89
C LEU A 42 9.17 6.23 -2.58
N PRO A 43 9.83 5.67 -1.54
CA PRO A 43 9.75 4.25 -1.20
C PRO A 43 8.51 3.92 -0.36
N ILE A 44 7.32 4.32 -0.81
CA ILE A 44 6.07 4.08 -0.10
C ILE A 44 5.80 2.58 0.00
N GLY A 45 5.45 2.12 1.21
CA GLY A 45 5.17 0.71 1.50
C GLY A 45 6.41 -0.17 1.64
N VAL A 46 7.61 0.37 1.37
CA VAL A 46 8.87 -0.35 1.58
C VAL A 46 9.16 -0.50 3.07
N ARG A 47 9.56 -1.69 3.48
CA ARG A 47 9.82 -2.03 4.88
C ARG A 47 10.93 -3.07 5.00
N ILE A 48 11.50 -3.17 6.21
CA ILE A 48 12.48 -4.20 6.57
C ILE A 48 11.76 -5.30 7.35
N GLU A 49 11.93 -6.56 6.93
CA GLU A 49 11.37 -7.72 7.64
C GLU A 49 12.47 -8.73 7.98
N PHE A 50 12.51 -9.13 9.25
CA PHE A 50 13.52 -10.04 9.74
C PHE A 50 12.98 -10.98 10.82
N THR A 51 13.67 -12.11 10.99
CA THR A 51 13.55 -12.98 12.16
C THR A 51 14.73 -12.68 13.07
N ALA A 52 14.46 -12.42 14.35
CA ALA A 52 15.46 -12.26 15.40
C ALA A 52 15.49 -13.49 16.30
N THR A 53 16.69 -13.99 16.63
CA THR A 53 16.84 -15.08 17.61
C THR A 53 16.52 -14.59 19.04
N PRO A 54 16.10 -15.48 19.96
CA PRO A 54 16.00 -15.13 21.38
C PRO A 54 17.30 -14.52 21.92
N GLY A 55 17.19 -13.51 22.78
CA GLY A 55 18.33 -12.77 23.31
C GLY A 55 18.85 -11.63 22.40
N THR A 56 18.30 -11.44 21.21
CA THR A 56 18.52 -10.22 20.43
C THR A 56 17.83 -9.06 21.11
N ARG A 57 18.60 -8.07 21.59
CA ARG A 57 18.10 -6.95 22.39
C ARG A 57 17.59 -5.78 21.56
N ALA A 58 18.20 -5.59 20.37
CA ALA A 58 17.80 -4.55 19.42
C ALA A 58 18.29 -4.88 18.02
N VAL A 59 17.69 -4.23 17.02
CA VAL A 59 18.25 -4.10 15.68
C VAL A 59 18.69 -2.66 15.47
N GLU A 60 19.88 -2.47 14.91
CA GLU A 60 20.31 -1.19 14.37
C GLU A 60 20.17 -1.19 12.86
N LEU A 61 19.57 -0.12 12.34
CA LEU A 61 19.44 0.13 10.92
C LEU A 61 20.24 1.39 10.57
N ARG A 62 21.26 1.22 9.72
CA ARG A 62 21.96 2.33 9.07
C ARG A 62 21.19 2.72 7.80
N TYR A 63 20.89 3.98 7.64
CA TYR A 63 20.09 4.49 6.53
C TYR A 63 20.55 5.86 6.10
N ARG A 64 20.19 6.23 4.88
CA ARG A 64 20.28 7.56 4.32
C ARG A 64 18.86 8.10 4.16
N ALA A 65 18.61 9.36 4.49
CA ALA A 65 17.30 9.98 4.31
C ALA A 65 17.45 11.36 3.67
N ALA A 66 16.52 11.70 2.78
CA ALA A 66 16.41 13.06 2.27
C ALA A 66 15.99 14.01 3.41
N VAL A 67 16.58 15.18 3.44
CA VAL A 67 16.14 16.29 4.32
C VAL A 67 15.14 17.12 3.51
N PRO A 68 13.84 17.10 3.84
CA PRO A 68 12.86 17.87 3.09
C PRO A 68 13.17 19.37 3.12
N GLU A 69 12.96 20.05 2.00
CA GLU A 69 13.17 21.51 1.89
C GLU A 69 12.24 22.28 2.84
N PRO A 70 12.64 23.50 3.27
CA PRO A 70 11.78 24.37 4.07
C PRO A 70 10.44 24.60 3.33
N GLY A 71 9.32 24.33 4.02
CA GLY A 71 7.98 24.47 3.44
C GLY A 71 7.42 23.20 2.78
N ASP A 72 8.20 22.12 2.63
CA ASP A 72 7.69 20.85 2.16
C ASP A 72 6.68 20.26 3.16
N PRO A 73 5.44 19.93 2.73
CA PRO A 73 4.44 19.29 3.60
C PRO A 73 4.93 18.00 4.25
N LEU A 74 5.86 17.28 3.61
CA LEU A 74 6.47 16.06 4.13
C LEU A 74 7.23 16.29 5.44
N ARG A 75 7.66 17.54 5.75
CA ARG A 75 8.26 17.89 7.05
C ARG A 75 7.33 17.70 8.23
N ALA A 76 6.03 17.82 8.02
CA ALA A 76 5.03 17.64 9.07
C ALA A 76 4.79 16.15 9.40
N LEU A 77 5.23 15.22 8.54
CA LEU A 77 5.09 13.80 8.79
C LEU A 77 6.05 13.33 9.89
N ARG A 78 5.59 12.40 10.70
CA ARG A 78 6.41 11.82 11.78
C ARG A 78 7.59 11.05 11.22
N HIS A 79 8.79 11.38 11.68
CA HIS A 79 10.05 10.74 11.31
C HIS A 79 10.32 9.51 12.17
N CYS A 80 9.36 8.57 12.23
CA CYS A 80 9.43 7.43 13.14
C CYS A 80 9.52 6.11 12.38
N PHE A 81 10.46 5.30 12.81
CA PHE A 81 10.55 3.88 12.46
C PHE A 81 9.63 3.11 13.38
N ALA A 82 8.63 2.43 12.83
CA ALA A 82 7.64 1.69 13.62
C ALA A 82 7.94 0.19 13.56
N LEU A 83 8.26 -0.41 14.69
CA LEU A 83 8.53 -1.84 14.84
C LEU A 83 7.24 -2.59 15.17
N TRP A 84 6.92 -3.58 14.36
CA TRP A 84 5.74 -4.43 14.49
C TRP A 84 6.12 -5.89 14.65
N GLN A 85 5.30 -6.65 15.39
CA GLN A 85 5.34 -8.10 15.44
C GLN A 85 3.93 -8.64 15.11
N GLY A 86 3.78 -9.22 13.94
CA GLY A 86 2.46 -9.55 13.39
C GLY A 86 1.57 -8.30 13.29
N THR A 87 0.43 -8.30 13.99
CA THR A 87 -0.52 -7.18 14.02
C THR A 87 -0.29 -6.20 15.18
N ARG A 88 0.70 -6.45 16.05
CA ARG A 88 0.98 -5.66 17.25
C ARG A 88 2.13 -4.68 17.01
N LEU A 89 1.91 -3.40 17.31
CA LEU A 89 2.98 -2.42 17.43
C LEU A 89 3.83 -2.76 18.67
N VAL A 90 5.14 -2.95 18.46
CA VAL A 90 6.12 -3.20 19.53
C VAL A 90 6.64 -1.88 20.10
N GLY A 91 6.97 -0.93 19.22
CA GLY A 91 7.48 0.37 19.59
C GLY A 91 7.77 1.25 18.38
N GLU A 92 8.08 2.51 18.65
CA GLU A 92 8.49 3.49 17.65
C GLU A 92 9.75 4.18 18.11
N THR A 93 10.66 4.46 17.18
CA THR A 93 11.85 5.29 17.40
C THR A 93 11.87 6.37 16.35
N CYS A 94 11.79 7.63 16.79
CA CYS A 94 11.83 8.78 15.89
C CYS A 94 13.28 9.29 15.78
N ALA A 95 13.70 9.56 14.55
CA ALA A 95 15.02 10.08 14.24
C ALA A 95 14.88 11.24 13.25
N ALA A 96 15.69 12.29 13.44
CA ALA A 96 15.74 13.40 12.50
C ALA A 96 16.27 12.92 11.13
N PRO A 97 15.79 13.50 10.00
CA PRO A 97 16.38 13.25 8.70
C PRO A 97 17.87 13.60 8.68
N ALA A 98 18.67 12.72 8.12
CA ALA A 98 20.10 12.94 7.97
C ALA A 98 20.62 12.27 6.70
N PRO A 99 21.69 12.80 6.08
CA PRO A 99 22.32 12.18 4.92
C PRO A 99 22.78 10.75 5.18
N GLU A 100 23.19 10.45 6.42
CA GLU A 100 23.44 9.11 6.93
C GLU A 100 23.22 9.10 8.44
N ALA A 101 22.52 8.10 8.95
CA ALA A 101 22.24 7.92 10.37
C ALA A 101 22.08 6.44 10.73
N VAL A 102 22.10 6.17 12.04
CA VAL A 102 21.77 4.85 12.60
C VAL A 102 20.62 5.03 13.58
N VAL A 103 19.57 4.23 13.40
CA VAL A 103 18.47 4.11 14.36
C VAL A 103 18.55 2.78 15.08
N THR A 104 18.36 2.79 16.42
CA THR A 104 18.30 1.60 17.25
C THR A 104 16.85 1.31 17.63
N LEU A 105 16.37 0.11 17.30
CA LEU A 105 15.02 -0.36 17.57
C LEU A 105 15.08 -1.50 18.61
N PRO A 106 14.66 -1.27 19.87
CA PRO A 106 14.63 -2.29 20.91
C PRO A 106 13.70 -3.45 20.54
N LEU A 107 14.15 -4.69 20.81
CA LEU A 107 13.40 -5.91 20.52
C LEU A 107 12.96 -6.62 21.81
N PRO A 108 11.78 -7.28 21.79
CA PRO A 108 11.37 -8.17 22.86
C PRO A 108 12.36 -9.34 23.02
N PRO A 109 12.65 -9.80 24.25
CA PRO A 109 13.68 -10.81 24.52
C PRO A 109 13.42 -12.19 23.87
N ARG A 110 12.16 -12.50 23.56
CA ARG A 110 11.76 -13.80 22.98
C ARG A 110 12.14 -13.96 21.52
N GLY A 111 12.55 -12.87 20.86
CA GLY A 111 12.80 -12.91 19.41
C GLY A 111 11.51 -13.10 18.60
N GLY A 112 11.62 -13.56 17.37
CA GLY A 112 10.52 -13.81 16.45
C GLY A 112 10.62 -13.01 15.15
N VAL A 113 9.53 -12.97 14.37
CA VAL A 113 9.45 -12.23 13.11
C VAL A 113 8.98 -10.80 13.37
N PHE A 114 9.71 -9.83 12.83
CA PHE A 114 9.45 -8.42 12.99
C PHE A 114 9.39 -7.70 11.64
N THR A 115 8.60 -6.61 11.60
CA THR A 115 8.50 -5.67 10.48
C THR A 115 8.85 -4.27 10.98
N VAL A 116 9.76 -3.58 10.31
CA VAL A 116 10.04 -2.16 10.51
C VAL A 116 9.44 -1.37 9.36
N HIS A 117 8.42 -0.59 9.62
CA HIS A 117 7.94 0.42 8.69
C HIS A 117 8.83 1.65 8.78
N LEU A 118 9.27 2.11 7.61
CA LEU A 118 10.19 3.23 7.47
C LEU A 118 9.44 4.58 7.45
N PRO A 119 10.08 5.70 7.80
CA PRO A 119 9.47 7.04 7.69
C PRO A 119 9.45 7.50 6.22
N GLU A 120 8.45 7.10 5.47
CA GLU A 120 8.33 7.24 4.01
C GLU A 120 8.54 8.67 3.50
N GLY A 121 8.07 9.68 4.27
CA GLY A 121 8.25 11.09 3.94
C GLY A 121 9.71 11.57 3.94
N GLN A 122 10.65 10.79 4.45
CA GLN A 122 12.09 11.06 4.38
C GLN A 122 12.78 10.38 3.19
N ALA A 123 12.04 9.69 2.33
CA ALA A 123 12.60 8.85 1.28
C ALA A 123 13.79 7.97 1.76
N PRO A 124 13.61 7.17 2.84
CA PRO A 124 14.71 6.47 3.48
C PRO A 124 15.25 5.36 2.58
N VAL A 125 16.59 5.28 2.50
CA VAL A 125 17.31 4.19 1.84
C VAL A 125 18.03 3.40 2.91
N PRO A 126 17.62 2.15 3.21
CA PRO A 126 18.35 1.26 4.11
C PRO A 126 19.71 0.92 3.52
N LEU A 127 20.79 1.09 4.31
CA LEU A 127 22.17 0.84 3.90
C LEU A 127 22.73 -0.43 4.51
N ALA A 128 22.40 -0.71 5.78
CA ALA A 128 22.86 -1.90 6.48
C ALA A 128 22.03 -2.13 7.75
N LEU A 129 21.99 -3.37 8.23
CA LEU A 129 21.39 -3.68 9.53
C LEU A 129 22.30 -4.62 10.34
N ARG A 130 22.18 -4.56 11.69
CA ARG A 130 22.89 -5.48 12.58
C ARG A 130 22.08 -5.76 13.85
N ALA A 131 22.32 -6.94 14.43
CA ALA A 131 21.78 -7.31 15.73
C ALA A 131 22.62 -6.74 16.86
N LEU A 132 22.00 -6.31 17.95
CA LEU A 132 22.64 -6.10 19.24
C LEU A 132 22.32 -7.29 20.15
N GLY A 133 23.25 -8.22 20.27
CA GLY A 133 23.03 -9.56 20.85
C GLY A 133 22.28 -10.47 19.85
N GLY A 134 22.42 -11.78 19.98
CA GLY A 134 21.77 -12.74 19.10
C GLY A 134 22.10 -12.59 17.61
N ALA A 135 21.14 -12.93 16.74
CA ALA A 135 21.30 -12.90 15.28
C ALA A 135 20.01 -12.48 14.57
N LEU A 136 20.17 -12.00 13.31
CA LEU A 136 19.09 -11.69 12.39
C LEU A 136 19.19 -12.57 11.14
N SER A 137 18.05 -12.96 10.61
CA SER A 137 17.90 -13.54 9.28
C SER A 137 16.71 -12.90 8.56
N PRO A 138 16.67 -12.93 7.21
CA PRO A 138 15.50 -12.47 6.48
C PRO A 138 14.23 -13.19 6.95
N ALA A 139 13.11 -12.46 7.07
CA ALA A 139 11.82 -13.07 7.37
C ALA A 139 11.37 -13.98 6.21
N PRO A 140 10.57 -15.03 6.47
CA PRO A 140 10.00 -15.87 5.43
C PRO A 140 9.26 -15.03 4.38
N ALA A 141 9.43 -15.37 3.11
CA ALA A 141 8.73 -14.71 2.01
C ALA A 141 7.21 -14.91 2.13
N ARG A 142 6.45 -13.90 1.71
CA ARG A 142 4.98 -13.93 1.64
C ARG A 142 4.54 -13.71 0.21
N PRO A 143 3.34 -14.19 -0.19
CA PRO A 143 2.83 -13.90 -1.54
C PRO A 143 2.77 -12.40 -1.80
N ARG A 144 3.25 -11.96 -2.96
CA ARG A 144 3.29 -10.55 -3.36
C ARG A 144 1.91 -10.09 -3.79
N TRP A 145 1.53 -8.92 -3.32
CA TRP A 145 0.29 -8.26 -3.66
C TRP A 145 0.58 -6.89 -4.28
N LEU A 146 0.33 -6.74 -5.59
CA LEU A 146 0.49 -5.47 -6.29
C LEU A 146 -0.73 -4.59 -6.04
N VAL A 147 -0.52 -3.41 -5.47
CA VAL A 147 -1.61 -2.49 -5.09
C VAL A 147 -1.41 -1.18 -5.80
N HIS A 148 -2.09 -1.00 -6.94
CA HIS A 148 -2.04 0.23 -7.71
C HIS A 148 -3.21 1.14 -7.38
N GLY A 149 -2.94 2.45 -7.28
CA GLY A 149 -3.96 3.46 -7.03
C GLY A 149 -3.40 4.87 -6.85
N ASP A 150 -4.23 5.74 -6.30
CA ASP A 150 -3.96 7.16 -6.08
C ASP A 150 -3.41 7.46 -4.67
N SER A 151 -3.56 8.70 -4.18
CA SER A 151 -3.14 9.13 -2.83
C SER A 151 -3.75 8.29 -1.71
N ILE A 152 -4.97 7.79 -1.88
CA ILE A 152 -5.65 6.94 -0.89
C ILE A 152 -4.92 5.60 -0.77
N THR A 153 -4.45 5.05 -1.88
CA THR A 153 -3.63 3.84 -1.90
C THR A 153 -2.22 4.11 -1.38
N GLU A 154 -1.65 5.25 -1.73
CA GLU A 154 -0.36 5.69 -1.20
C GLU A 154 -0.38 5.79 0.33
N GLY A 155 -1.52 6.12 0.93
CA GLY A 155 -1.72 6.14 2.38
C GLY A 155 -1.82 7.54 2.98
N TRP A 156 -2.20 8.55 2.18
CA TRP A 156 -2.38 9.92 2.65
C TRP A 156 -3.34 9.98 3.83
N TRP A 157 -2.99 10.81 4.82
CA TRP A 157 -3.68 11.02 6.09
C TRP A 157 -3.73 9.80 7.03
N ALA A 158 -3.10 8.68 6.68
CA ALA A 158 -2.73 7.70 7.69
C ALA A 158 -1.67 8.33 8.61
N THR A 159 -1.88 8.28 9.92
CA THR A 159 -0.93 8.89 10.90
C THR A 159 0.43 8.18 10.90
N ARG A 160 0.52 6.98 10.33
CA ARG A 160 1.72 6.16 10.19
C ARG A 160 1.66 5.34 8.90
N PRO A 161 2.79 5.06 8.24
CA PRO A 161 2.83 4.16 7.06
C PRO A 161 2.15 2.81 7.30
N ALA A 162 2.34 2.24 8.50
CA ALA A 162 1.73 0.98 8.91
C ALA A 162 0.19 1.02 9.00
N HIS A 163 -0.43 2.20 9.07
CA HIS A 163 -1.89 2.37 9.17
C HIS A 163 -2.56 2.53 7.81
N SER A 164 -1.80 2.73 6.72
CA SER A 164 -2.38 2.75 5.38
C SER A 164 -3.17 1.47 5.12
N TRP A 165 -4.24 1.55 4.31
CA TRP A 165 -5.09 0.38 4.06
C TRP A 165 -4.35 -0.79 3.40
N PRO A 166 -3.37 -0.57 2.47
CA PRO A 166 -2.59 -1.67 1.92
C PRO A 166 -1.72 -2.37 2.96
N ALA A 167 -1.01 -1.60 3.82
CA ALA A 167 -0.18 -2.15 4.87
C ALA A 167 -1.01 -2.94 5.90
N THR A 168 -2.18 -2.41 6.29
CA THR A 168 -3.09 -3.05 7.25
C THR A 168 -3.69 -4.33 6.66
N ALA A 169 -4.21 -4.29 5.43
CA ALA A 169 -4.77 -5.48 4.77
C ALA A 169 -3.70 -6.54 4.51
N GLY A 170 -2.48 -6.13 4.11
CA GLY A 170 -1.35 -7.05 3.93
C GLY A 170 -1.02 -7.84 5.21
N ARG A 171 -1.02 -7.18 6.38
CA ARG A 171 -0.84 -7.87 7.67
C ARG A 171 -1.98 -8.84 7.98
N LEU A 172 -3.24 -8.45 7.73
CA LEU A 172 -4.43 -9.29 7.97
C LEU A 172 -4.49 -10.52 7.05
N LEU A 173 -3.92 -10.42 5.85
CA LEU A 173 -3.93 -11.47 4.83
C LEU A 173 -2.63 -12.28 4.81
N GLY A 174 -1.60 -11.87 5.52
CA GLY A 174 -0.27 -12.47 5.40
C GLY A 174 0.36 -12.27 4.02
N LEU A 175 0.04 -11.16 3.33
CA LEU A 175 0.59 -10.80 2.04
C LEU A 175 1.76 -9.82 2.17
N ASP A 176 2.57 -9.74 1.12
CA ASP A 176 3.60 -8.72 0.90
C ASP A 176 3.06 -7.64 -0.05
N PRO A 177 2.41 -6.55 0.46
CA PRO A 177 1.92 -5.49 -0.40
C PRO A 177 3.08 -4.68 -0.99
N VAL A 178 3.07 -4.56 -2.31
CA VAL A 178 3.88 -3.61 -3.09
C VAL A 178 2.97 -2.42 -3.38
N ASN A 179 3.21 -1.31 -2.69
CA ASN A 179 2.37 -0.12 -2.81
C ASN A 179 2.76 0.70 -4.04
N LEU A 180 1.93 0.66 -5.05
CA LEU A 180 2.04 1.40 -6.31
C LEU A 180 0.95 2.50 -6.37
N GLY A 181 0.73 3.17 -5.23
CA GLY A 181 -0.10 4.35 -5.13
C GLY A 181 0.66 5.60 -5.55
N TYR A 182 0.03 6.50 -6.32
CA TYR A 182 0.64 7.73 -6.82
C TYR A 182 -0.29 8.90 -6.53
N ALA A 183 0.06 9.72 -5.55
CA ALA A 183 -0.76 10.86 -5.14
C ALA A 183 -0.92 11.87 -6.28
N GLY A 184 -2.17 12.26 -6.56
CA GLY A 184 -2.50 13.12 -7.69
C GLY A 184 -2.49 12.43 -9.06
N GLY A 185 -1.83 11.27 -9.17
CA GLY A 185 -1.74 10.40 -10.33
C GLY A 185 -2.76 9.26 -10.33
N ALA A 186 -2.42 8.14 -10.97
CA ALA A 186 -3.27 6.94 -11.10
C ALA A 186 -4.64 7.27 -11.72
N ARG A 187 -4.61 7.76 -12.93
CA ARG A 187 -5.80 8.15 -13.71
C ARG A 187 -6.11 7.15 -14.83
N GLY A 188 -5.32 6.04 -14.88
CA GLY A 188 -5.39 5.00 -15.89
C GLY A 188 -4.27 5.10 -16.93
N GLU A 189 -3.12 5.64 -16.55
CA GLU A 189 -1.93 5.75 -17.40
C GLU A 189 -1.46 4.37 -17.85
N LEU A 190 -1.57 4.08 -19.14
CA LEU A 190 -1.30 2.75 -19.71
C LEU A 190 0.15 2.26 -19.49
N PRO A 191 1.19 3.11 -19.46
CA PRO A 191 2.53 2.65 -19.09
C PRO A 191 2.59 2.01 -17.70
N LEU A 192 1.78 2.47 -16.72
CA LEU A 192 1.72 1.83 -15.40
C LEU A 192 1.06 0.44 -15.45
N ALA A 193 0.10 0.21 -16.37
CA ALA A 193 -0.44 -1.12 -16.59
C ALA A 193 0.62 -2.08 -17.15
N GLU A 194 1.49 -1.60 -18.02
CA GLU A 194 2.62 -2.38 -18.55
C GLU A 194 3.66 -2.64 -17.46
N HIS A 195 3.91 -1.68 -16.57
CA HIS A 195 4.76 -1.89 -15.39
C HIS A 195 4.20 -3.00 -14.49
N LEU A 196 2.89 -2.94 -14.19
CA LEU A 196 2.22 -3.99 -13.42
C LEU A 196 2.35 -5.36 -14.10
N ALA A 197 2.18 -5.42 -15.41
CA ALA A 197 2.28 -6.67 -16.18
C ALA A 197 3.67 -7.32 -16.10
N ARG A 198 4.74 -6.54 -15.84
CA ARG A 198 6.12 -7.04 -15.71
C ARG A 198 6.51 -7.45 -14.29
N LEU A 199 5.82 -6.93 -13.27
CA LEU A 199 6.11 -7.26 -11.88
C LEU A 199 5.55 -8.62 -11.49
N PRO A 200 6.30 -9.48 -10.76
CA PRO A 200 5.73 -10.68 -10.20
C PRO A 200 4.70 -10.33 -9.11
N GLY A 201 3.55 -11.00 -9.13
CA GLY A 201 2.47 -10.78 -8.16
C GLY A 201 1.45 -11.92 -8.17
N GLU A 202 1.05 -12.36 -7.00
CA GLU A 202 0.04 -13.42 -6.81
C GLU A 202 -1.37 -12.86 -6.62
N VAL A 203 -1.48 -11.55 -6.36
CA VAL A 203 -2.75 -10.82 -6.25
C VAL A 203 -2.54 -9.40 -6.77
N ILE A 204 -3.55 -8.82 -7.41
CA ILE A 204 -3.53 -7.44 -7.91
C ILE A 204 -4.76 -6.70 -7.41
N THR A 205 -4.58 -5.45 -6.97
CA THR A 205 -5.69 -4.54 -6.69
C THR A 205 -5.49 -3.23 -7.44
N LEU A 206 -6.53 -2.76 -8.13
CA LEU A 206 -6.59 -1.49 -8.82
C LEU A 206 -7.60 -0.59 -8.08
N ALA A 207 -7.12 0.51 -7.47
CA ALA A 207 -7.93 1.41 -6.65
C ALA A 207 -7.64 2.87 -7.06
N PHE A 208 -8.19 3.31 -8.19
CA PHE A 208 -7.98 4.64 -8.75
C PHE A 208 -9.29 5.27 -9.28
N GLY A 209 -9.19 6.45 -9.85
CA GLY A 209 -10.30 7.13 -10.55
C GLY A 209 -10.80 8.39 -9.86
N THR A 210 -10.47 8.66 -8.58
CA THR A 210 -10.88 9.91 -7.93
C THR A 210 -10.22 11.13 -8.59
N ASN A 211 -8.97 11.00 -9.08
CA ASN A 211 -8.24 12.05 -9.79
C ASN A 211 -8.80 12.33 -11.20
N CYS A 212 -9.57 11.41 -11.77
CA CYS A 212 -10.30 11.60 -13.01
C CYS A 212 -11.49 12.59 -12.88
N TRP A 213 -11.85 12.97 -11.65
CA TRP A 213 -12.81 14.04 -11.43
C TRP A 213 -12.12 15.42 -11.35
N SER A 214 -10.96 15.54 -10.73
CA SER A 214 -10.34 16.83 -10.38
C SER A 214 -9.04 17.14 -11.11
N ARG A 215 -8.05 16.24 -11.06
CA ARG A 215 -6.68 16.52 -11.54
C ARG A 215 -6.59 16.52 -13.07
N VAL A 216 -7.10 15.46 -13.68
CA VAL A 216 -7.26 15.35 -15.13
C VAL A 216 -8.69 14.92 -15.37
N PRO A 217 -9.61 15.86 -15.56
CA PRO A 217 -11.03 15.56 -15.74
C PRO A 217 -11.24 14.58 -16.88
N ALA A 218 -12.12 13.60 -16.66
CA ALA A 218 -12.49 12.59 -17.63
C ALA A 218 -14.02 12.53 -17.80
N THR A 219 -14.47 12.05 -18.95
CA THR A 219 -15.86 11.60 -19.12
C THR A 219 -16.03 10.18 -18.60
N ALA A 220 -17.26 9.78 -18.33
CA ALA A 220 -17.56 8.40 -17.92
C ALA A 220 -17.16 7.37 -18.99
N ASP A 221 -17.39 7.68 -20.27
CA ASP A 221 -17.04 6.77 -21.37
C ASP A 221 -15.53 6.64 -21.56
N TRP A 222 -14.79 7.75 -21.39
CA TRP A 222 -13.33 7.71 -21.44
C TRP A 222 -12.79 6.80 -20.30
N LEU A 223 -13.27 6.99 -19.08
CA LEU A 223 -12.81 6.15 -17.94
C LEU A 223 -13.18 4.68 -18.13
N TYR A 224 -14.39 4.39 -18.65
CA TYR A 224 -14.80 3.03 -18.99
C TYR A 224 -13.82 2.38 -19.97
N ALA A 225 -13.50 3.05 -21.08
CA ALA A 225 -12.56 2.53 -22.09
C ALA A 225 -11.15 2.37 -21.51
N THR A 226 -10.70 3.35 -20.73
CA THR A 226 -9.38 3.34 -20.07
C THR A 226 -9.22 2.17 -19.10
N VAL A 227 -10.22 1.90 -18.25
CA VAL A 227 -10.17 0.76 -17.32
C VAL A 227 -10.07 -0.56 -18.08
N ARG A 228 -10.83 -0.72 -19.18
CA ARG A 228 -10.76 -1.93 -20.00
C ARG A 228 -9.39 -2.12 -20.64
N ALA A 229 -8.81 -1.05 -21.21
CA ALA A 229 -7.47 -1.08 -21.79
C ALA A 229 -6.40 -1.38 -20.73
N PHE A 230 -6.49 -0.76 -19.56
CA PHE A 230 -5.58 -0.95 -18.44
C PHE A 230 -5.59 -2.42 -17.97
N VAL A 231 -6.77 -2.97 -17.70
CA VAL A 231 -6.91 -4.38 -17.30
C VAL A 231 -6.40 -5.31 -18.41
N GLY A 232 -6.70 -5.04 -19.68
CA GLY A 232 -6.21 -5.81 -20.81
C GLY A 232 -4.67 -5.86 -20.88
N LEU A 233 -3.98 -4.74 -20.59
CA LEU A 233 -2.51 -4.70 -20.51
C LEU A 233 -1.99 -5.49 -19.30
N VAL A 234 -2.59 -5.32 -18.12
CA VAL A 234 -2.22 -6.10 -16.91
C VAL A 234 -2.36 -7.60 -17.18
N ARG A 235 -3.42 -8.02 -17.87
CA ARG A 235 -3.68 -9.44 -18.19
C ARG A 235 -2.65 -10.08 -19.12
N ARG A 236 -1.85 -9.28 -19.86
CA ARG A 236 -0.73 -9.82 -20.66
C ARG A 236 0.34 -10.51 -19.80
N GLY A 237 0.61 -9.97 -18.61
CA GLY A 237 1.55 -10.57 -17.65
C GLY A 237 0.87 -11.43 -16.59
N HIS A 238 -0.43 -11.22 -16.35
CA HIS A 238 -1.20 -11.83 -15.28
C HIS A 238 -2.52 -12.45 -15.78
N PRO A 239 -2.47 -13.46 -16.67
CA PRO A 239 -3.68 -13.97 -17.34
C PRO A 239 -4.73 -14.57 -16.39
N SER A 240 -4.31 -15.10 -15.23
CA SER A 240 -5.18 -15.77 -14.25
C SER A 240 -4.96 -15.28 -12.81
N THR A 241 -4.12 -14.27 -12.59
CA THR A 241 -3.90 -13.71 -11.25
C THR A 241 -5.19 -13.06 -10.74
N PRO A 242 -5.63 -13.35 -9.50
CA PRO A 242 -6.77 -12.66 -8.90
C PRO A 242 -6.60 -11.15 -8.95
N LEU A 243 -7.58 -10.45 -9.54
CA LEU A 243 -7.58 -9.01 -9.71
C LEU A 243 -8.83 -8.39 -9.10
N LEU A 244 -8.64 -7.46 -8.17
CA LEU A 244 -9.71 -6.72 -7.52
C LEU A 244 -9.70 -5.26 -8.00
N ILE A 245 -10.78 -4.81 -8.61
CA ILE A 245 -11.04 -3.39 -8.83
C ILE A 245 -11.78 -2.84 -7.63
N VAL A 246 -11.23 -1.80 -6.98
CA VAL A 246 -11.91 -0.99 -5.96
C VAL A 246 -12.27 0.34 -6.60
N SER A 247 -13.56 0.59 -6.81
CA SER A 247 -13.99 1.85 -7.42
C SER A 247 -13.78 3.03 -6.45
N PRO A 248 -13.78 4.31 -6.93
CA PRO A 248 -13.55 5.47 -6.08
C PRO A 248 -14.46 5.49 -4.84
N VAL A 249 -13.86 5.74 -3.66
CA VAL A 249 -14.60 5.90 -2.41
C VAL A 249 -15.37 7.21 -2.37
N LEU A 250 -16.09 7.45 -1.28
CA LEU A 250 -16.82 8.70 -1.05
C LEU A 250 -15.89 9.92 -1.15
N ARG A 251 -16.33 10.91 -1.94
CA ARG A 251 -15.81 12.28 -1.97
C ARG A 251 -17.00 13.22 -2.04
N PRO A 252 -17.48 13.76 -0.89
CA PRO A 252 -18.77 14.46 -0.80
C PRO A 252 -18.95 15.58 -1.85
N GLU A 253 -17.93 16.42 -2.05
CA GLU A 253 -17.99 17.54 -3.01
C GLU A 253 -18.18 17.09 -4.47
N ALA A 254 -17.68 15.89 -4.82
CA ALA A 254 -17.62 15.39 -6.19
C ALA A 254 -18.80 14.47 -6.57
N GLU A 255 -19.59 14.02 -5.58
CA GLU A 255 -20.65 13.02 -5.83
C GLU A 255 -21.69 13.50 -6.84
N HIS A 256 -22.06 14.79 -6.78
CA HIS A 256 -23.09 15.40 -7.61
C HIS A 256 -22.59 16.62 -8.39
N THR A 257 -21.37 17.10 -8.11
CA THR A 257 -20.77 18.23 -8.83
C THR A 257 -20.08 17.70 -10.10
N ARG A 258 -20.37 18.36 -11.23
CA ARG A 258 -19.76 18.02 -12.52
C ARG A 258 -18.35 18.56 -12.60
N ASN A 259 -17.44 17.75 -13.11
CA ASN A 259 -16.09 18.19 -13.48
C ASN A 259 -16.11 19.02 -14.78
N ALA A 260 -14.95 19.49 -15.22
CA ALA A 260 -14.81 20.32 -16.42
C ALA A 260 -15.27 19.63 -17.72
N LEU A 261 -15.39 18.30 -17.74
CA LEU A 261 -15.90 17.51 -18.87
C LEU A 261 -17.33 17.01 -18.62
N GLY A 262 -18.03 17.55 -17.61
CA GLY A 262 -19.44 17.31 -17.36
C GLY A 262 -19.77 16.03 -16.58
N ALA A 263 -18.78 15.26 -16.10
CA ALA A 263 -19.01 14.04 -15.32
C ALA A 263 -18.95 14.30 -13.80
N THR A 264 -19.83 13.65 -13.04
CA THR A 264 -19.76 13.55 -11.59
C THR A 264 -18.89 12.34 -11.16
N LEU A 265 -18.39 12.33 -9.92
CA LEU A 265 -17.67 11.16 -9.41
C LEU A 265 -18.57 9.92 -9.34
N THR A 266 -19.86 10.11 -9.09
CA THR A 266 -20.84 9.00 -9.15
C THR A 266 -20.91 8.36 -10.55
N GLU A 267 -20.89 9.16 -11.61
CA GLU A 267 -20.88 8.66 -13.00
C GLU A 267 -19.56 7.96 -13.33
N LEU A 268 -18.42 8.55 -12.96
CA LEU A 268 -17.10 7.96 -13.15
C LEU A 268 -16.97 6.62 -12.40
N ARG A 269 -17.43 6.54 -11.15
CA ARG A 269 -17.44 5.31 -10.35
C ARG A 269 -18.24 4.21 -11.04
N ARG A 270 -19.47 4.53 -11.50
CA ARG A 270 -20.32 3.58 -12.23
C ARG A 270 -19.67 3.09 -13.51
N ALA A 271 -18.96 3.96 -14.24
CA ALA A 271 -18.23 3.58 -15.44
C ALA A 271 -17.11 2.57 -15.15
N MET A 272 -16.31 2.81 -14.10
CA MET A 272 -15.27 1.88 -13.68
C MET A 272 -15.83 0.52 -13.22
N GLU A 273 -16.90 0.53 -12.43
CA GLU A 273 -17.58 -0.68 -11.99
C GLU A 273 -18.20 -1.45 -13.15
N ARG A 274 -18.82 -0.75 -14.12
CA ARG A 274 -19.36 -1.36 -15.33
C ARG A 274 -18.26 -2.01 -16.14
N ALA A 275 -17.13 -1.32 -16.37
CA ALA A 275 -15.99 -1.88 -17.10
C ALA A 275 -15.49 -3.18 -16.49
N GLY A 276 -15.35 -3.24 -15.16
CA GLY A 276 -14.95 -4.46 -14.47
C GLY A 276 -15.98 -5.59 -14.59
N ARG A 277 -17.29 -5.28 -14.44
CA ARG A 277 -18.37 -6.28 -14.59
C ARG A 277 -18.48 -6.81 -16.02
N ASP A 278 -18.32 -5.94 -17.02
CA ASP A 278 -18.38 -6.36 -18.43
C ASP A 278 -17.20 -7.27 -18.78
N LEU A 279 -15.98 -6.94 -18.33
CA LEU A 279 -14.81 -7.82 -18.51
C LEU A 279 -15.00 -9.20 -17.84
N ALA A 280 -15.57 -9.22 -16.64
CA ALA A 280 -15.88 -10.50 -15.96
C ALA A 280 -16.94 -11.30 -16.72
N ALA A 281 -17.99 -10.66 -17.26
CA ALA A 281 -19.02 -11.30 -18.07
C ALA A 281 -18.48 -11.79 -19.43
N GLU A 282 -17.47 -11.13 -19.98
CA GLU A 282 -16.76 -11.52 -21.21
C GLU A 282 -15.76 -12.66 -21.01
N GLY A 283 -15.60 -13.16 -19.76
CA GLY A 283 -14.83 -14.37 -19.47
C GLY A 283 -13.62 -14.18 -18.55
N ASP A 284 -13.37 -12.99 -18.01
CA ASP A 284 -12.33 -12.81 -16.99
C ASP A 284 -12.83 -13.25 -15.61
N THR A 285 -12.84 -14.54 -15.37
CA THR A 285 -13.35 -15.16 -14.13
C THR A 285 -12.49 -14.85 -12.89
N HIS A 286 -11.29 -14.28 -13.07
CA HIS A 286 -10.39 -13.90 -11.99
C HIS A 286 -10.46 -12.40 -11.66
N LEU A 287 -11.42 -11.66 -12.26
CA LEU A 287 -11.63 -10.25 -12.01
C LEU A 287 -12.87 -10.01 -11.16
N HIS A 288 -12.73 -9.21 -10.11
CA HIS A 288 -13.83 -8.82 -9.22
C HIS A 288 -13.89 -7.31 -9.01
N VAL A 289 -15.07 -6.82 -8.66
CA VAL A 289 -15.31 -5.40 -8.40
C VAL A 289 -15.84 -5.21 -6.99
N LEU A 290 -15.13 -4.42 -6.19
CA LEU A 290 -15.57 -3.93 -4.89
C LEU A 290 -16.05 -2.48 -5.03
N PRO A 291 -17.36 -2.21 -4.89
CA PRO A 291 -17.88 -0.85 -4.91
C PRO A 291 -17.28 0.00 -3.77
N GLY A 292 -16.62 1.11 -4.12
CA GLY A 292 -15.93 1.96 -3.15
C GLY A 292 -16.87 2.88 -2.36
N ARG A 293 -17.98 3.34 -2.98
CA ARG A 293 -18.89 4.34 -2.36
C ARG A 293 -19.37 3.95 -0.95
N PRO A 294 -19.77 2.71 -0.64
CA PRO A 294 -20.26 2.33 0.68
C PRO A 294 -19.16 2.08 1.71
N LEU A 295 -17.88 2.08 1.31
CA LEU A 295 -16.79 1.76 2.21
C LEU A 295 -16.55 2.83 3.27
N LEU A 296 -16.78 4.11 2.95
CA LEU A 296 -16.53 5.25 3.82
C LEU A 296 -17.75 6.14 3.98
N GLY A 297 -17.96 6.65 5.19
CA GLY A 297 -18.81 7.79 5.48
C GLY A 297 -17.96 9.06 5.63
N PRO A 298 -18.60 10.27 5.71
CA PRO A 298 -17.88 11.53 5.89
C PRO A 298 -16.96 11.55 7.12
N GLU A 299 -17.34 10.88 8.19
CA GLU A 299 -16.58 10.76 9.45
C GLU A 299 -15.26 9.98 9.32
N HIS A 300 -15.11 9.25 8.23
CA HIS A 300 -13.90 8.49 7.90
C HIS A 300 -12.90 9.28 7.07
N LEU A 301 -13.24 10.53 6.69
CA LEU A 301 -12.39 11.40 5.88
C LEU A 301 -11.70 12.45 6.76
N ALA A 302 -10.42 12.70 6.49
CA ALA A 302 -9.64 13.70 7.22
C ALA A 302 -9.83 15.12 6.66
N ASP A 303 -9.92 15.23 5.34
CA ASP A 303 -9.98 16.50 4.59
C ASP A 303 -11.14 16.53 3.56
N GLY A 304 -12.11 15.63 3.68
CA GLY A 304 -13.21 15.47 2.73
C GLY A 304 -12.88 14.64 1.49
N LEU A 305 -11.63 14.17 1.36
CA LEU A 305 -11.16 13.32 0.26
C LEU A 305 -10.44 12.06 0.77
N HIS A 306 -9.45 12.26 1.64
CA HIS A 306 -8.56 11.18 2.07
C HIS A 306 -9.04 10.54 3.37
N PRO A 307 -8.95 9.20 3.49
CA PRO A 307 -9.32 8.51 4.72
C PRO A 307 -8.41 8.89 5.89
N ASN A 308 -8.98 9.09 7.08
CA ASN A 308 -8.25 9.06 8.34
C ASN A 308 -7.90 7.61 8.74
N ASP A 309 -7.22 7.39 9.88
CA ASP A 309 -6.84 6.03 10.34
C ASP A 309 -8.04 5.07 10.41
N ALA A 310 -9.21 5.55 10.87
CA ALA A 310 -10.43 4.74 10.94
C ALA A 310 -10.94 4.37 9.54
N GLY A 311 -10.87 5.31 8.59
CA GLY A 311 -11.19 5.11 7.19
C GLY A 311 -10.26 4.10 6.52
N HIS A 312 -8.94 4.24 6.71
CA HIS A 312 -7.96 3.27 6.22
C HIS A 312 -8.20 1.87 6.81
N ALA A 313 -8.46 1.77 8.11
CA ALA A 313 -8.76 0.48 8.75
C ALA A 313 -10.06 -0.15 8.21
N ARG A 314 -11.07 0.67 7.88
CA ARG A 314 -12.32 0.21 7.29
C ARG A 314 -12.12 -0.30 5.86
N MET A 315 -11.39 0.44 5.02
CA MET A 315 -11.00 -0.02 3.68
C MET A 315 -10.21 -1.31 3.74
N ALA A 316 -9.21 -1.40 4.64
CA ALA A 316 -8.41 -2.60 4.81
C ALA A 316 -9.26 -3.84 5.12
N ARG A 317 -10.25 -3.72 6.02
CA ARG A 317 -11.18 -4.84 6.33
C ARG A 317 -12.02 -5.24 5.12
N ALA A 318 -12.57 -4.26 4.38
CA ALA A 318 -13.39 -4.54 3.21
C ALA A 318 -12.60 -5.24 2.09
N VAL A 319 -11.39 -4.74 1.79
CA VAL A 319 -10.50 -5.35 0.81
C VAL A 319 -10.04 -6.74 1.27
N THR A 320 -9.73 -6.92 2.57
CA THR A 320 -9.39 -8.22 3.14
C THR A 320 -10.52 -9.24 2.92
N HIS A 321 -11.77 -8.83 3.14
CA HIS A 321 -12.94 -9.69 2.94
C HIS A 321 -13.09 -10.05 1.45
N ALA A 322 -13.08 -9.06 0.56
CA ALA A 322 -13.19 -9.27 -0.86
C ALA A 322 -12.10 -10.21 -1.42
N LEU A 323 -10.83 -10.04 -0.99
CA LEU A 323 -9.73 -10.89 -1.44
C LEU A 323 -9.82 -12.33 -0.90
N LYS A 324 -10.37 -12.54 0.30
CA LYS A 324 -10.66 -13.89 0.82
C LYS A 324 -11.73 -14.60 0.01
N ASP A 325 -12.79 -13.91 -0.35
CA ASP A 325 -13.89 -14.47 -1.16
C ASP A 325 -13.40 -14.87 -2.55
N LEU A 326 -12.50 -14.08 -3.17
CA LEU A 326 -11.81 -14.40 -4.42
C LEU A 326 -11.04 -15.72 -4.36
N SER A 327 -10.37 -15.95 -3.22
CA SER A 327 -9.54 -17.15 -3.02
C SER A 327 -10.39 -18.41 -2.85
N VAL A 328 -11.60 -18.30 -2.31
CA VAL A 328 -12.53 -19.42 -2.10
C VAL A 328 -13.29 -19.76 -3.39
N GLY A 329 -13.67 -18.74 -4.18
CA GLY A 329 -14.45 -18.94 -5.42
C GLY A 329 -13.66 -19.59 -6.57
N ASN A 330 -12.32 -19.50 -6.55
CA ASN A 330 -11.43 -20.01 -7.60
C ASN A 330 -10.79 -21.38 -7.29
N GLY A 331 -11.17 -22.05 -6.19
CA GLY A 331 -10.72 -23.40 -5.88
C GLY A 331 -11.45 -24.43 -6.74
N PRO A 332 -10.75 -25.32 -7.52
CA PRO A 332 -11.39 -26.50 -8.07
C PRO A 332 -11.88 -27.35 -6.90
N ALA A 333 -13.12 -27.82 -6.97
CA ALA A 333 -13.67 -28.76 -6.00
C ALA A 333 -12.68 -29.95 -5.86
N GLY A 334 -11.92 -29.99 -4.76
CA GLY A 334 -11.06 -31.12 -4.43
C GLY A 334 -9.55 -30.88 -4.26
N ARG A 335 -9.01 -29.65 -4.22
CA ARG A 335 -7.60 -29.43 -3.85
C ARG A 335 -7.47 -28.56 -2.60
N ARG A 336 -6.65 -29.06 -1.67
CA ARG A 336 -6.30 -28.55 -0.34
C ARG A 336 -6.12 -27.03 -0.31
N GLY A 337 -6.51 -26.43 0.83
CA GLY A 337 -6.65 -25.02 1.12
C GLY A 337 -5.66 -24.08 0.43
N SER A 338 -6.20 -22.97 -0.07
CA SER A 338 -5.40 -21.87 -0.61
C SER A 338 -4.40 -21.38 0.45
N PRO A 339 -3.13 -21.09 0.11
CA PRO A 339 -2.14 -20.53 1.03
C PRO A 339 -2.62 -19.29 1.78
N LEU A 340 -3.59 -18.55 1.20
CA LEU A 340 -4.22 -17.37 1.81
C LEU A 340 -5.12 -17.72 3.01
N LEU A 341 -5.75 -18.92 3.02
CA LEU A 341 -6.68 -19.33 4.08
C LEU A 341 -5.97 -20.03 5.26
N GLU A 342 -4.93 -20.81 4.99
CA GLU A 342 -4.20 -21.52 6.05
C GLU A 342 -3.47 -20.55 6.99
N ARG A 343 -2.84 -19.50 6.45
CA ARG A 343 -2.11 -18.50 7.27
C ARG A 343 -3.03 -17.58 8.09
N SER A 344 -4.28 -17.33 7.65
CA SER A 344 -5.21 -16.50 8.43
C SER A 344 -5.82 -17.23 9.64
N ARG A 345 -5.80 -18.56 9.68
CA ARG A 345 -6.27 -19.35 10.85
C ARG A 345 -5.24 -19.36 11.99
N GLU A 346 -3.94 -19.28 11.67
CA GLU A 346 -2.88 -19.21 12.69
C GLU A 346 -2.80 -17.86 13.39
N LEU A 347 -3.30 -16.78 12.78
CA LEU A 347 -3.27 -15.42 13.32
C LEU A 347 -4.55 -15.00 14.05
N GLY A 348 -5.62 -15.85 14.03
CA GLY A 348 -6.96 -15.52 14.50
C GLY A 348 -7.26 -15.80 15.98
N GLY A 349 -6.28 -16.07 16.82
CA GLY A 349 -6.45 -16.36 18.24
C GLY A 349 -6.35 -15.11 19.14
N GLY A 350 -7.49 -14.56 19.55
CA GLY A 350 -7.61 -13.71 20.75
C GLY A 350 -7.71 -12.19 20.52
N TRP A 351 -8.91 -11.69 20.34
CA TRP A 351 -9.23 -10.26 20.51
C TRP A 351 -9.91 -10.05 21.86
N ALA A 352 -9.16 -9.48 22.83
CA ALA A 352 -9.75 -8.87 24.02
C ALA A 352 -9.93 -7.37 23.77
N HIS A 353 -11.14 -6.86 23.99
CA HIS A 353 -11.48 -5.45 23.93
C HIS A 353 -10.73 -4.67 25.02
N GLY A 354 -9.76 -3.87 24.62
CA GLY A 354 -9.11 -2.87 25.47
C GLY A 354 -9.40 -1.48 24.92
N THR A 355 -10.40 -0.81 25.51
CA THR A 355 -10.65 0.62 25.27
C THR A 355 -9.73 1.44 26.17
N ALA A 356 -8.72 2.09 25.59
CA ALA A 356 -8.00 3.17 26.27
C ALA A 356 -8.31 4.50 25.58
N PRO A 357 -8.60 5.59 26.32
CA PRO A 357 -8.98 6.87 25.73
C PRO A 357 -7.74 7.60 25.18
N PHE A 358 -7.81 8.03 23.93
CA PHE A 358 -6.81 8.87 23.31
C PHE A 358 -7.06 10.34 23.66
N GLY A 359 -6.08 10.95 24.34
CA GLY A 359 -6.00 12.40 24.50
C GLY A 359 -5.70 13.07 23.16
N GLY A 360 -6.63 13.91 22.71
CA GLY A 360 -6.49 14.66 21.46
C GLY A 360 -5.50 15.80 21.58
N ALA A 361 -4.59 15.88 20.60
CA ALA A 361 -3.93 17.13 20.24
C ALA A 361 -4.21 17.38 18.76
N SER A 362 -4.97 18.44 18.47
CA SER A 362 -5.24 18.91 17.12
C SER A 362 -3.96 19.50 16.51
N PRO A 363 -3.68 19.24 15.23
CA PRO A 363 -2.62 19.96 14.51
C PRO A 363 -3.09 21.37 14.14
N PRO A 364 -2.18 22.35 13.94
CA PRO A 364 -2.53 23.67 13.48
C PRO A 364 -3.02 23.64 12.02
N ALA A 365 -3.95 24.52 11.73
CA ALA A 365 -4.51 24.73 10.38
C ALA A 365 -3.47 25.36 9.44
N PRO A 366 -3.70 25.27 8.11
CA PRO A 366 -2.74 25.63 7.06
C PRO A 366 -2.33 27.10 7.06
#